data_f13d79bd18ea8c46896ecefd9ae94397
#
_entry.id   f13d79bd18ea8c46896ecefd9ae94397
#
_cell.length_a   1.000
_cell.length_b   1.000
_cell.length_c   1.000
_cell.angle_alpha   90.00
_cell.angle_beta   90.00
_cell.angle_gamma   90.00
#
_symmetry.space_group_name_H-M   'P 1'
#
loop_
_entity.id
_entity.type
_entity.pdbx_description
1 polymer ?
#
loop_
_entity_poly.entity_id
_entity_poly.type
_entity_poly.pdbx_seq_one_letter_code
_entity_poly.pdbx_strand_id
1 'polypeptide(L)'
;MTTHTYRTIPESLAVLKNEQLAQSLYDEGGVIMEGTLLTLHGEAHRTRRRLEMRVFKRSFFRYYETEVFPRALAELLGPTVSSGACDLVDFGYRITMNLTADFAGIDRPTRSTGETAELLELVKTFSEGATLVHSTRDKDEVREEVRAALGRFESSFLRHSINSRVALIEQHSRGELAEEDLPRDVLTVLLRNEDRLELPPELLCREIAFFLQAGSHSTANSMVHAMHNVFEWMRQHPEDRERLLKDRLFVQRCVHESFRLHPASPVAWRKPVCPMHLENGTALGLDDRVELDLYSANRSPDVFGADAEVFNPHRTVAPGHEPFGLTFGTGVHTCLGRDLDGGFVPRGAVDPETHQYGIVAQLVRALLEAGATPDPARPPERASHTARPNWGSYPVVFR
;
A
#
# COMPACT_ATOMS: atom_id res chain seq x y z
N MET A 1 20.16 -22.66 -8.35
CA MET A 1 19.58 -21.32 -8.05
C MET A 1 20.57 -20.57 -7.16
N THR A 2 21.16 -19.50 -7.66
CA THR A 2 22.05 -18.61 -6.90
C THR A 2 21.27 -17.34 -6.57
N THR A 3 21.45 -16.80 -5.34
CA THR A 3 20.85 -15.51 -4.97
C THR A 3 21.95 -14.45 -4.95
N HIS A 4 21.74 -13.37 -5.72
CA HIS A 4 22.61 -12.21 -5.78
C HIS A 4 21.93 -11.06 -5.04
N THR A 5 22.48 -10.64 -3.90
CA THR A 5 21.88 -9.61 -3.03
C THR A 5 22.57 -8.27 -3.24
N TYR A 6 21.77 -7.22 -3.47
CA TYR A 6 22.20 -5.83 -3.61
C TYR A 6 21.61 -4.99 -2.47
N ARG A 7 22.43 -4.09 -1.90
CA ARG A 7 22.10 -3.31 -0.69
C ARG A 7 22.22 -1.81 -0.86
N THR A 8 22.65 -1.34 -2.04
CA THR A 8 22.83 0.08 -2.30
C THR A 8 21.72 0.62 -3.20
N ILE A 9 21.45 1.92 -3.11
CA ILE A 9 20.47 2.58 -3.98
C ILE A 9 20.86 2.48 -5.46
N PRO A 10 22.12 2.78 -5.88
CA PRO A 10 22.49 2.68 -7.29
C PRO A 10 22.28 1.28 -7.90
N GLU A 11 22.71 0.22 -7.21
CA GLU A 11 22.51 -1.15 -7.66
C GLU A 11 21.02 -1.51 -7.74
N SER A 12 20.25 -1.14 -6.70
CA SER A 12 18.81 -1.39 -6.68
C SER A 12 18.08 -0.67 -7.82
N LEU A 13 18.46 0.58 -8.13
CA LEU A 13 17.90 1.33 -9.25
C LEU A 13 18.21 0.68 -10.60
N ALA A 14 19.45 0.19 -10.80
CA ALA A 14 19.83 -0.52 -12.02
C ALA A 14 18.96 -1.78 -12.23
N VAL A 15 18.77 -2.57 -11.17
CA VAL A 15 17.95 -3.79 -11.22
C VAL A 15 16.45 -3.47 -11.43
N LEU A 16 15.89 -2.49 -10.67
CA LEU A 16 14.47 -2.16 -10.75
C LEU A 16 14.05 -1.59 -12.11
N LYS A 17 14.97 -0.95 -12.83
CA LYS A 17 14.75 -0.39 -14.18
C LYS A 17 15.02 -1.38 -15.31
N ASN A 18 15.59 -2.53 -15.00
CA ASN A 18 15.93 -3.52 -16.01
C ASN A 18 14.72 -4.35 -16.42
N GLU A 19 14.25 -4.15 -17.66
CA GLU A 19 13.07 -4.86 -18.19
C GLU A 19 13.31 -6.34 -18.51
N GLN A 20 14.55 -6.84 -18.43
CA GLN A 20 14.86 -8.27 -18.55
C GLN A 20 14.76 -9.00 -17.21
N LEU A 21 14.38 -8.31 -16.15
CA LEU A 21 14.23 -8.84 -14.80
C LEU A 21 12.77 -8.79 -14.36
N ALA A 22 12.09 -9.93 -14.37
CA ALA A 22 10.71 -10.06 -13.94
C ALA A 22 10.58 -10.04 -12.40
N GLN A 23 9.47 -9.53 -11.92
CA GLN A 23 9.08 -9.61 -10.51
C GLN A 23 8.93 -11.07 -10.06
N SER A 24 9.45 -11.42 -8.86
CA SER A 24 9.40 -12.81 -8.36
C SER A 24 9.13 -12.94 -6.85
N LEU A 25 9.04 -11.83 -6.10
CA LEU A 25 8.77 -11.89 -4.66
C LEU A 25 7.43 -12.56 -4.34
N TYR A 26 6.46 -12.43 -5.23
CA TYR A 26 5.09 -12.89 -5.03
C TYR A 26 4.81 -14.27 -5.63
N ASP A 27 5.82 -14.95 -6.18
CA ASP A 27 5.67 -16.28 -6.79
C ASP A 27 5.16 -17.31 -5.76
N GLU A 28 5.61 -17.25 -4.50
CA GLU A 28 5.13 -18.14 -3.44
C GLU A 28 3.65 -17.93 -3.09
N GLY A 29 3.16 -16.71 -3.25
CA GLY A 29 1.76 -16.31 -3.07
C GLY A 29 0.88 -16.50 -4.31
N GLY A 30 1.28 -17.35 -5.26
CA GLY A 30 0.58 -17.57 -6.54
C GLY A 30 -0.90 -17.88 -6.42
N VAL A 31 -1.35 -18.46 -5.30
CA VAL A 31 -2.77 -18.72 -5.02
C VAL A 31 -3.65 -17.48 -5.19
N ILE A 32 -3.15 -16.30 -4.86
CA ILE A 32 -3.84 -15.02 -5.06
C ILE A 32 -3.15 -14.13 -6.09
N MET A 33 -1.82 -14.24 -6.24
CA MET A 33 -1.04 -13.26 -7.00
C MET A 33 -0.81 -13.64 -8.46
N GLU A 34 -0.93 -14.93 -8.83
CA GLU A 34 -0.63 -15.39 -10.19
C GLU A 34 -1.53 -14.73 -11.23
N GLY A 35 -0.92 -14.11 -12.24
CA GLY A 35 -1.61 -13.41 -13.33
C GLY A 35 -2.16 -12.03 -12.98
N THR A 36 -2.04 -11.58 -11.72
CA THR A 36 -2.40 -10.22 -11.33
C THR A 36 -1.38 -9.20 -11.89
N LEU A 37 -1.76 -7.92 -11.96
CA LEU A 37 -0.93 -6.85 -12.50
C LEU A 37 0.51 -6.92 -11.97
N LEU A 38 0.69 -7.16 -10.69
CA LEU A 38 2.00 -7.12 -10.04
C LEU A 38 2.94 -8.24 -10.49
N THR A 39 2.39 -9.38 -10.91
CA THR A 39 3.17 -10.55 -11.37
C THR A 39 3.31 -10.64 -12.88
N LEU A 40 2.59 -9.80 -13.62
CA LEU A 40 2.74 -9.72 -15.08
C LEU A 40 4.09 -9.12 -15.47
N HIS A 41 4.54 -9.44 -16.68
CA HIS A 41 5.78 -8.93 -17.26
C HIS A 41 5.58 -8.51 -18.72
N GLY A 42 6.48 -7.65 -19.23
CA GLY A 42 6.52 -7.26 -20.64
C GLY A 42 5.24 -6.58 -21.13
N GLU A 43 4.74 -6.99 -22.30
CA GLU A 43 3.57 -6.33 -22.94
C GLU A 43 2.27 -6.58 -22.18
N ALA A 44 2.08 -7.76 -21.60
CA ALA A 44 0.91 -8.06 -20.79
C ALA A 44 0.81 -7.10 -19.57
N HIS A 45 1.94 -6.85 -18.88
CA HIS A 45 2.01 -5.88 -17.82
C HIS A 45 1.71 -4.45 -18.31
N ARG A 46 2.34 -4.01 -19.41
CA ARG A 46 2.13 -2.66 -19.96
C ARG A 46 0.69 -2.42 -20.36
N THR A 47 0.04 -3.39 -20.98
CA THR A 47 -1.36 -3.29 -21.42
C THR A 47 -2.30 -3.20 -20.23
N ARG A 48 -2.18 -4.11 -19.26
CA ARG A 48 -3.01 -4.11 -18.05
C ARG A 48 -2.80 -2.84 -17.24
N ARG A 49 -1.56 -2.49 -16.96
CA ARG A 49 -1.22 -1.28 -16.18
C ARG A 49 -1.77 0.00 -16.82
N ARG A 50 -1.70 0.13 -18.14
CA ARG A 50 -2.22 1.34 -18.85
C ARG A 50 -3.72 1.53 -18.63
N LEU A 51 -4.48 0.45 -18.56
CA LEU A 51 -5.92 0.51 -18.32
C LEU A 51 -6.21 0.86 -16.86
N GLU A 52 -5.62 0.14 -15.93
CA GLU A 52 -5.84 0.34 -14.50
C GLU A 52 -5.35 1.72 -14.01
N MET A 53 -4.26 2.24 -14.57
CA MET A 53 -3.78 3.61 -14.29
C MET A 53 -4.81 4.71 -14.62
N ARG A 54 -5.91 4.40 -15.32
CA ARG A 54 -7.00 5.38 -15.53
C ARG A 54 -7.68 5.77 -14.22
N VAL A 55 -7.70 4.86 -13.24
CA VAL A 55 -8.21 5.11 -11.89
C VAL A 55 -7.18 5.88 -11.05
N PHE A 56 -5.88 5.66 -11.28
CA PHE A 56 -4.78 6.23 -10.48
C PHE A 56 -4.26 7.55 -11.04
N LYS A 57 -5.15 8.46 -11.46
CA LYS A 57 -4.80 9.79 -11.95
C LYS A 57 -4.70 10.80 -10.80
N ARG A 58 -3.84 11.81 -10.96
CA ARG A 58 -3.65 12.89 -9.98
C ARG A 58 -4.95 13.58 -9.58
N SER A 59 -5.85 13.85 -10.52
CA SER A 59 -7.14 14.46 -10.24
C SER A 59 -8.04 13.59 -9.37
N PHE A 60 -7.93 12.27 -9.55
CA PHE A 60 -8.65 11.29 -8.77
C PHE A 60 -8.09 11.18 -7.35
N PHE A 61 -6.77 11.12 -7.19
CA PHE A 61 -6.14 11.14 -5.86
C PHE A 61 -6.49 12.39 -5.07
N ARG A 62 -6.52 13.56 -5.74
CA ARG A 62 -6.97 14.79 -5.09
C ARG A 62 -8.43 14.70 -4.63
N TYR A 63 -9.34 14.24 -5.48
CA TYR A 63 -10.74 14.02 -5.11
C TYR A 63 -10.87 13.08 -3.90
N TYR A 64 -10.11 11.98 -3.91
CA TYR A 64 -10.08 11.05 -2.77
C TYR A 64 -9.57 11.71 -1.50
N GLU A 65 -8.48 12.44 -1.57
CA GLU A 65 -7.85 13.09 -0.43
C GLU A 65 -8.70 14.22 0.17
N THR A 66 -9.46 14.95 -0.67
CA THR A 66 -10.22 16.13 -0.22
C THR A 66 -11.69 15.84 0.05
N GLU A 67 -12.30 14.85 -0.60
CA GLU A 67 -13.74 14.61 -0.54
C GLU A 67 -14.10 13.26 0.09
N VAL A 68 -13.44 12.17 -0.34
CA VAL A 68 -13.83 10.82 0.09
C VAL A 68 -13.21 10.48 1.44
N PHE A 69 -11.90 10.65 1.55
CA PHE A 69 -11.16 10.28 2.75
C PHE A 69 -11.60 11.02 4.01
N PRO A 70 -11.81 12.35 4.02
CA PRO A 70 -12.24 13.05 5.23
C PRO A 70 -13.58 12.55 5.78
N ARG A 71 -14.51 12.16 4.91
CA ARG A 71 -15.81 11.59 5.32
C ARG A 71 -15.63 10.21 5.95
N ALA A 72 -14.91 9.32 5.27
CA ALA A 72 -14.63 7.98 5.79
C ALA A 72 -13.86 8.03 7.13
N LEU A 73 -12.93 8.96 7.25
CA LEU A 73 -12.17 9.17 8.48
C LEU A 73 -13.07 9.67 9.61
N ALA A 74 -13.93 10.65 9.36
CA ALA A 74 -14.84 11.19 10.38
C ALA A 74 -15.83 10.13 10.88
N GLU A 75 -16.36 9.29 9.99
CA GLU A 75 -17.25 8.18 10.34
C GLU A 75 -16.60 7.17 11.30
N LEU A 76 -15.30 6.91 11.16
CA LEU A 76 -14.58 5.95 12.00
C LEU A 76 -13.95 6.61 13.24
N LEU A 77 -13.33 7.79 13.08
CA LEU A 77 -12.56 8.43 14.14
C LEU A 77 -13.46 8.95 15.27
N GLY A 78 -14.61 9.54 14.96
CA GLY A 78 -15.52 10.07 15.96
C GLY A 78 -15.95 9.04 17.03
N PRO A 79 -16.54 7.89 16.63
CA PRO A 79 -16.85 6.80 17.56
C PRO A 79 -15.61 6.25 18.29
N THR A 80 -14.46 6.15 17.60
CA THR A 80 -13.21 5.66 18.18
C THR A 80 -12.72 6.57 19.29
N VAL A 81 -12.71 7.88 19.09
CA VAL A 81 -12.34 8.87 20.12
C VAL A 81 -13.32 8.82 21.29
N SER A 82 -14.61 8.70 21.00
CA SER A 82 -15.67 8.61 22.04
C SER A 82 -15.52 7.37 22.91
N SER A 83 -14.91 6.28 22.40
CA SER A 83 -14.62 5.08 23.20
C SER A 83 -13.42 5.26 24.15
N GLY A 84 -12.63 6.31 23.98
CA GLY A 84 -11.48 6.68 24.81
C GLY A 84 -10.19 5.90 24.51
N ALA A 85 -10.25 4.83 23.73
CA ALA A 85 -9.07 4.02 23.37
C ALA A 85 -9.29 3.23 22.08
N CYS A 86 -8.23 2.88 21.38
CA CYS A 86 -8.28 1.91 20.28
C CYS A 86 -6.92 1.19 20.10
N ASP A 87 -6.95 0.17 19.26
CA ASP A 87 -5.75 -0.42 18.68
C ASP A 87 -5.50 0.20 17.30
N LEU A 88 -4.32 0.81 17.09
CA LEU A 88 -3.99 1.47 15.83
C LEU A 88 -3.87 0.48 14.66
N VAL A 89 -3.53 -0.78 14.92
CA VAL A 89 -3.46 -1.80 13.86
C VAL A 89 -4.87 -2.08 13.33
N ASP A 90 -5.84 -2.33 14.22
CA ASP A 90 -7.23 -2.56 13.82
C ASP A 90 -7.86 -1.31 13.19
N PHE A 91 -7.64 -0.13 13.79
CA PHE A 91 -8.10 1.16 13.24
C PHE A 91 -7.56 1.39 11.83
N GLY A 92 -6.24 1.19 11.64
CA GLY A 92 -5.58 1.36 10.35
C GLY A 92 -6.14 0.44 9.28
N TYR A 93 -6.31 -0.84 9.58
CA TYR A 93 -6.92 -1.77 8.64
C TYR A 93 -8.36 -1.42 8.28
N ARG A 94 -9.18 -0.99 9.24
CA ARG A 94 -10.57 -0.60 8.99
C ARG A 94 -10.68 0.59 8.06
N ILE A 95 -9.92 1.66 8.32
CA ILE A 95 -9.98 2.86 7.49
C ILE A 95 -9.42 2.60 6.08
N THR A 96 -8.30 1.90 5.96
CA THR A 96 -7.68 1.62 4.66
C THR A 96 -8.48 0.61 3.85
N MET A 97 -9.07 -0.43 4.46
CA MET A 97 -9.97 -1.37 3.80
C MET A 97 -11.20 -0.65 3.22
N ASN A 98 -11.80 0.28 3.96
CA ASN A 98 -12.94 1.06 3.47
C ASN A 98 -12.58 1.84 2.20
N LEU A 99 -11.40 2.48 2.18
CA LEU A 99 -10.91 3.22 1.03
C LEU A 99 -10.59 2.30 -0.16
N THR A 100 -9.91 1.19 0.11
CA THR A 100 -9.51 0.29 -0.98
C THR A 100 -10.67 -0.49 -1.55
N ALA A 101 -11.73 -0.74 -0.79
CA ALA A 101 -12.98 -1.30 -1.31
C ALA A 101 -13.60 -0.37 -2.38
N ASP A 102 -13.65 0.94 -2.11
CA ASP A 102 -14.14 1.92 -3.08
C ASP A 102 -13.26 1.95 -4.34
N PHE A 103 -11.93 1.94 -4.20
CA PHE A 103 -10.99 1.88 -5.33
C PHE A 103 -11.08 0.60 -6.16
N ALA A 104 -11.20 -0.54 -5.49
CA ALA A 104 -11.30 -1.82 -6.14
C ALA A 104 -12.65 -2.02 -6.85
N GLY A 105 -13.68 -1.29 -6.42
CA GLY A 105 -15.04 -1.40 -6.94
C GLY A 105 -15.88 -2.42 -6.20
N ILE A 106 -15.66 -2.58 -4.89
CA ILE A 106 -16.39 -3.51 -4.04
C ILE A 106 -17.49 -2.77 -3.29
N ASP A 107 -18.72 -3.09 -3.63
CA ASP A 107 -19.91 -2.59 -2.96
C ASP A 107 -20.07 -3.22 -1.57
N ARG A 108 -20.49 -2.38 -0.63
CA ARG A 108 -20.87 -2.79 0.72
C ARG A 108 -22.27 -2.27 0.99
N PRO A 109 -23.31 -3.01 0.53
CA PRO A 109 -24.69 -2.51 0.53
C PRO A 109 -25.23 -2.15 1.91
N THR A 110 -24.83 -2.89 2.94
CA THR A 110 -25.33 -2.65 4.30
C THR A 110 -24.41 -1.77 5.15
N ARG A 111 -23.12 -1.73 4.86
CA ARG A 111 -22.07 -1.13 5.67
C ARG A 111 -22.19 -1.51 7.16
N SER A 112 -22.80 -2.66 7.43
CA SER A 112 -22.99 -3.16 8.79
C SER A 112 -21.66 -3.55 9.43
N THR A 113 -21.66 -3.67 10.76
CA THR A 113 -20.48 -4.14 11.51
C THR A 113 -20.06 -5.53 11.09
N GLY A 114 -21.05 -6.42 10.80
CA GLY A 114 -20.79 -7.78 10.33
C GLY A 114 -20.15 -7.83 8.96
N GLU A 115 -20.71 -7.11 7.98
CA GLU A 115 -20.17 -7.00 6.62
C GLU A 115 -18.75 -6.41 6.63
N THR A 116 -18.53 -5.36 7.43
CA THR A 116 -17.21 -4.77 7.58
C THR A 116 -16.20 -5.73 8.22
N ALA A 117 -16.61 -6.49 9.23
CA ALA A 117 -15.75 -7.48 9.89
C ALA A 117 -15.39 -8.64 8.93
N GLU A 118 -16.35 -9.14 8.15
CA GLU A 118 -16.12 -10.19 7.15
C GLU A 118 -15.12 -9.73 6.07
N LEU A 119 -15.32 -8.55 5.48
CA LEU A 119 -14.41 -8.03 4.46
C LEU A 119 -13.02 -7.79 5.04
N LEU A 120 -12.91 -7.30 6.27
CA LEU A 120 -11.64 -7.09 6.96
C LEU A 120 -10.87 -8.40 7.18
N GLU A 121 -11.56 -9.47 7.59
CA GLU A 121 -10.98 -10.81 7.72
C GLU A 121 -10.43 -11.30 6.38
N LEU A 122 -11.23 -11.20 5.30
CA LEU A 122 -10.82 -11.58 3.96
C LEU A 122 -9.56 -10.80 3.51
N VAL A 123 -9.54 -9.48 3.71
CA VAL A 123 -8.38 -8.64 3.35
C VAL A 123 -7.12 -9.03 4.13
N LYS A 124 -7.23 -9.35 5.42
CA LYS A 124 -6.10 -9.84 6.22
C LYS A 124 -5.56 -11.17 5.68
N THR A 125 -6.46 -12.11 5.36
CA THR A 125 -6.09 -13.42 4.76
C THR A 125 -5.43 -13.23 3.39
N PHE A 126 -5.96 -12.35 2.53
CA PHE A 126 -5.35 -12.03 1.24
C PHE A 126 -3.96 -11.40 1.40
N SER A 127 -3.78 -10.54 2.39
CA SER A 127 -2.51 -9.90 2.67
C SER A 127 -1.44 -10.88 3.11
N GLU A 128 -1.78 -11.85 3.94
CA GLU A 128 -0.85 -12.93 4.32
C GLU A 128 -0.50 -13.81 3.12
N GLY A 129 -1.51 -14.24 2.34
CA GLY A 129 -1.30 -15.03 1.13
C GLY A 129 -0.48 -14.34 0.06
N ALA A 130 -0.71 -13.05 -0.19
CA ALA A 130 0.06 -12.28 -1.16
C ALA A 130 1.52 -12.11 -0.72
N THR A 131 1.78 -12.01 0.57
CA THR A 131 3.13 -11.83 1.14
C THR A 131 3.66 -13.09 1.82
N LEU A 132 3.29 -14.25 1.30
CA LEU A 132 3.54 -15.58 1.88
C LEU A 132 5.02 -15.87 2.14
N VAL A 133 5.92 -15.28 1.36
CA VAL A 133 7.38 -15.34 1.56
C VAL A 133 7.78 -14.87 2.97
N HIS A 134 7.01 -13.98 3.58
CA HIS A 134 7.26 -13.43 4.91
C HIS A 134 6.44 -14.10 6.01
N SER A 135 5.50 -15.00 5.69
CA SER A 135 4.72 -15.72 6.70
C SER A 135 5.61 -16.66 7.52
N THR A 136 5.38 -16.70 8.82
CA THR A 136 6.03 -17.63 9.76
C THR A 136 5.17 -18.87 10.00
N ARG A 137 3.96 -18.92 9.43
CA ARG A 137 3.03 -20.04 9.49
C ARG A 137 3.36 -21.08 8.42
N ASP A 138 2.72 -22.25 8.51
CA ASP A 138 2.76 -23.23 7.44
C ASP A 138 2.15 -22.64 6.17
N LYS A 139 2.94 -22.67 5.09
CA LYS A 139 2.56 -21.99 3.84
C LYS A 139 1.43 -22.69 3.10
N ASP A 140 1.30 -24.00 3.25
CA ASP A 140 0.25 -24.76 2.59
C ASP A 140 -1.08 -24.55 3.31
N GLU A 141 -1.10 -24.48 4.64
CA GLU A 141 -2.28 -24.06 5.41
C GLU A 141 -2.76 -22.67 4.99
N VAL A 142 -1.84 -21.68 4.89
CA VAL A 142 -2.20 -20.34 4.45
C VAL A 142 -2.76 -20.34 3.01
N ARG A 143 -2.20 -21.14 2.10
CA ARG A 143 -2.73 -21.26 0.72
C ARG A 143 -4.17 -21.81 0.71
N GLU A 144 -4.48 -22.79 1.54
CA GLU A 144 -5.86 -23.32 1.65
C GLU A 144 -6.83 -22.29 2.23
N GLU A 145 -6.42 -21.58 3.28
CA GLU A 145 -7.22 -20.48 3.84
C GLU A 145 -7.51 -19.40 2.79
N VAL A 146 -6.51 -19.04 1.96
CA VAL A 146 -6.67 -18.06 0.88
C VAL A 146 -7.62 -18.56 -0.20
N ARG A 147 -7.56 -19.84 -0.61
CA ARG A 147 -8.52 -20.40 -1.57
C ARG A 147 -9.96 -20.31 -1.04
N ALA A 148 -10.16 -20.71 0.21
CA ALA A 148 -11.46 -20.61 0.86
C ALA A 148 -11.93 -19.14 0.96
N ALA A 149 -11.03 -18.22 1.28
CA ALA A 149 -11.32 -16.79 1.37
C ALA A 149 -11.68 -16.19 0.00
N LEU A 150 -11.02 -16.57 -1.10
CA LEU A 150 -11.37 -16.13 -2.46
C LEU A 150 -12.79 -16.59 -2.84
N GLY A 151 -13.18 -17.82 -2.53
CA GLY A 151 -14.55 -18.31 -2.78
C GLY A 151 -15.61 -17.56 -1.97
N ARG A 152 -15.32 -17.25 -0.69
CA ARG A 152 -16.21 -16.40 0.14
C ARG A 152 -16.27 -14.97 -0.40
N PHE A 153 -15.16 -14.39 -0.77
CA PHE A 153 -15.10 -13.05 -1.34
C PHE A 153 -15.91 -12.94 -2.62
N GLU A 154 -15.76 -13.90 -3.53
CA GLU A 154 -16.53 -13.95 -4.77
C GLU A 154 -18.05 -13.99 -4.49
N SER A 155 -18.49 -14.87 -3.58
CA SER A 155 -19.91 -15.08 -3.30
C SER A 155 -20.54 -13.95 -2.48
N SER A 156 -19.83 -13.41 -1.47
CA SER A 156 -20.37 -12.41 -0.54
C SER A 156 -20.28 -10.98 -1.08
N PHE A 157 -19.28 -10.67 -1.91
CA PHE A 157 -18.99 -9.28 -2.31
C PHE A 157 -18.84 -9.08 -3.82
N LEU A 158 -17.96 -9.84 -4.48
CA LEU A 158 -17.53 -9.52 -5.83
C LEU A 158 -18.67 -9.71 -6.84
N ARG A 159 -19.44 -10.79 -6.74
CA ARG A 159 -20.54 -11.08 -7.67
C ARG A 159 -21.61 -9.99 -7.68
N HIS A 160 -21.96 -9.48 -6.49
CA HIS A 160 -22.89 -8.34 -6.38
C HIS A 160 -22.30 -7.09 -7.05
N SER A 161 -21.03 -6.80 -6.79
CA SER A 161 -20.32 -5.64 -7.34
C SER A 161 -20.19 -5.72 -8.86
N ILE A 162 -19.92 -6.91 -9.43
CA ILE A 162 -19.91 -7.14 -10.88
C ILE A 162 -21.28 -6.84 -11.48
N ASN A 163 -22.36 -7.42 -10.92
CA ASN A 163 -23.71 -7.23 -11.43
C ASN A 163 -24.12 -5.74 -11.42
N SER A 164 -23.77 -5.03 -10.35
CA SER A 164 -24.00 -3.60 -10.22
C SER A 164 -23.27 -2.81 -11.33
N ARG A 165 -21.96 -3.09 -11.56
CA ARG A 165 -21.17 -2.39 -12.59
C ARG A 165 -21.63 -2.72 -14.00
N VAL A 166 -21.95 -3.98 -14.30
CA VAL A 166 -22.49 -4.39 -15.60
C VAL A 166 -23.77 -3.64 -15.91
N ALA A 167 -24.71 -3.55 -14.97
CA ALA A 167 -25.96 -2.81 -15.16
C ALA A 167 -25.72 -1.31 -15.46
N LEU A 168 -24.77 -0.66 -14.76
CA LEU A 168 -24.41 0.76 -15.01
C LEU A 168 -23.73 0.94 -16.36
N ILE A 169 -22.82 0.04 -16.75
CA ILE A 169 -22.15 0.07 -18.07
C ILE A 169 -23.17 -0.11 -19.19
N GLU A 170 -24.17 -1.00 -19.04
CA GLU A 170 -25.24 -1.16 -20.00
C GLU A 170 -26.13 0.09 -20.10
N GLN A 171 -26.50 0.72 -18.98
CA GLN A 171 -27.23 1.99 -18.98
C GLN A 171 -26.47 3.07 -19.73
N HIS A 172 -25.15 3.18 -19.45
CA HIS A 172 -24.30 4.11 -20.17
C HIS A 172 -24.26 3.82 -21.68
N SER A 173 -24.13 2.55 -22.08
CA SER A 173 -24.11 2.16 -23.50
C SER A 173 -25.42 2.49 -24.25
N ARG A 174 -26.55 2.52 -23.53
CA ARG A 174 -27.84 2.95 -24.05
C ARG A 174 -28.07 4.47 -24.00
N GLY A 175 -27.10 5.25 -23.48
CA GLY A 175 -27.23 6.70 -23.32
C GLY A 175 -28.12 7.14 -22.15
N GLU A 176 -28.45 6.24 -21.24
CA GLU A 176 -29.29 6.48 -20.06
C GLU A 176 -28.47 7.01 -18.86
N LEU A 177 -27.16 6.84 -18.89
CA LEU A 177 -26.22 7.27 -17.86
C LEU A 177 -25.04 8.03 -18.49
N ALA A 178 -24.66 9.17 -17.92
CA ALA A 178 -23.51 9.91 -18.39
C ALA A 178 -22.16 9.26 -17.98
N GLU A 179 -21.09 9.52 -18.72
CA GLU A 179 -19.75 8.97 -18.44
C GLU A 179 -19.24 9.35 -17.04
N GLU A 180 -19.52 10.57 -16.60
CA GLU A 180 -19.14 11.10 -15.27
C GLU A 180 -19.84 10.43 -14.11
N ASP A 181 -20.99 9.78 -14.35
CA ASP A 181 -21.79 9.07 -13.35
C ASP A 181 -21.37 7.60 -13.19
N LEU A 182 -20.53 7.09 -14.10
CA LEU A 182 -19.95 5.76 -13.95
C LEU A 182 -18.96 5.71 -12.78
N PRO A 183 -18.96 4.64 -11.96
CA PRO A 183 -17.97 4.45 -10.91
C PRO A 183 -16.53 4.49 -11.46
N ARG A 184 -15.67 5.24 -10.79
CA ARG A 184 -14.25 5.38 -11.16
C ARG A 184 -13.41 4.41 -10.35
N ASP A 185 -13.66 3.12 -10.51
CA ASP A 185 -12.97 2.04 -9.80
C ASP A 185 -12.32 1.04 -10.77
N VAL A 186 -11.45 0.18 -10.21
CA VAL A 186 -10.71 -0.81 -11.00
C VAL A 186 -11.66 -1.81 -11.66
N LEU A 187 -12.67 -2.31 -10.94
CA LEU A 187 -13.64 -3.28 -11.48
C LEU A 187 -14.37 -2.71 -12.69
N THR A 188 -14.87 -1.47 -12.62
CA THR A 188 -15.52 -0.80 -13.75
C THR A 188 -14.57 -0.68 -14.97
N VAL A 189 -13.30 -0.32 -14.74
CA VAL A 189 -12.32 -0.23 -15.83
C VAL A 189 -12.05 -1.57 -16.47
N LEU A 190 -11.92 -2.64 -15.68
CA LEU A 190 -11.68 -3.99 -16.20
C LEU A 190 -12.87 -4.49 -17.00
N LEU A 191 -14.10 -4.41 -16.47
CA LEU A 191 -15.32 -4.84 -17.15
C LEU A 191 -15.56 -4.09 -18.48
N ARG A 192 -15.27 -2.80 -18.54
CA ARG A 192 -15.39 -2.00 -19.78
C ARG A 192 -14.36 -2.32 -20.85
N ASN A 193 -13.36 -3.13 -20.55
CA ASN A 193 -12.27 -3.48 -21.47
C ASN A 193 -12.05 -5.00 -21.55
N GLU A 194 -13.08 -5.79 -21.28
CA GLU A 194 -13.03 -7.26 -21.36
C GLU A 194 -12.60 -7.75 -22.75
N ASP A 195 -13.00 -7.05 -23.81
CA ASP A 195 -12.62 -7.32 -25.20
C ASP A 195 -11.11 -7.20 -25.46
N ARG A 196 -10.38 -6.53 -24.58
CA ARG A 196 -8.94 -6.27 -24.68
C ARG A 196 -8.11 -7.05 -23.67
N LEU A 197 -8.76 -7.66 -22.71
CA LEU A 197 -8.13 -8.32 -21.57
C LEU A 197 -8.66 -9.75 -21.46
N GLU A 198 -7.76 -10.72 -21.48
CA GLU A 198 -8.10 -12.10 -21.14
C GLU A 198 -8.17 -12.23 -19.61
N LEU A 199 -9.34 -11.95 -19.04
CA LEU A 199 -9.62 -12.00 -17.60
C LEU A 199 -10.73 -13.01 -17.32
N PRO A 200 -10.39 -14.32 -17.21
CA PRO A 200 -11.38 -15.30 -16.74
C PRO A 200 -11.84 -14.95 -15.31
N PRO A 201 -13.04 -15.38 -14.89
CA PRO A 201 -13.62 -14.98 -13.60
C PRO A 201 -12.70 -15.17 -12.40
N GLU A 202 -11.93 -16.24 -12.37
CA GLU A 202 -11.00 -16.54 -11.29
C GLU A 202 -9.82 -15.54 -11.25
N LEU A 203 -9.38 -15.07 -12.41
CA LEU A 203 -8.32 -14.05 -12.49
C LEU A 203 -8.87 -12.68 -12.12
N LEU A 204 -10.08 -12.33 -12.57
CA LEU A 204 -10.74 -11.10 -12.15
C LEU A 204 -10.92 -11.06 -10.62
N CYS A 205 -11.34 -12.18 -10.02
CA CYS A 205 -11.45 -12.29 -8.56
C CYS A 205 -10.10 -12.04 -7.87
N ARG A 206 -9.02 -12.66 -8.34
CA ARG A 206 -7.66 -12.43 -7.80
C ARG A 206 -7.18 -11.00 -8.00
N GLU A 207 -7.45 -10.40 -9.15
CA GLU A 207 -7.07 -9.01 -9.45
C GLU A 207 -7.73 -8.03 -8.47
N ILE A 208 -9.04 -8.18 -8.24
CA ILE A 208 -9.76 -7.30 -7.31
C ILE A 208 -9.33 -7.56 -5.85
N ALA A 209 -9.15 -8.83 -5.45
CA ALA A 209 -8.60 -9.18 -4.15
C ALA A 209 -7.17 -8.63 -3.95
N PHE A 210 -6.34 -8.63 -5.01
CA PHE A 210 -5.01 -8.02 -5.00
C PHE A 210 -5.10 -6.51 -4.72
N PHE A 211 -5.96 -5.74 -5.40
CA PHE A 211 -6.11 -4.31 -5.13
C PHE A 211 -6.58 -4.03 -3.70
N LEU A 212 -7.54 -4.80 -3.20
CA LEU A 212 -8.03 -4.68 -1.82
C LEU A 212 -6.92 -4.84 -0.80
N GLN A 213 -6.12 -5.92 -0.89
CA GLN A 213 -5.08 -6.18 0.08
C GLN A 213 -3.87 -5.23 -0.09
N ALA A 214 -3.48 -4.89 -1.32
CA ALA A 214 -2.30 -4.09 -1.59
C ALA A 214 -2.40 -2.69 -0.96
N GLY A 215 -3.54 -2.03 -1.10
CA GLY A 215 -3.76 -0.72 -0.51
C GLY A 215 -4.08 -0.77 0.98
N SER A 216 -4.75 -1.83 1.49
CA SER A 216 -5.11 -1.90 2.91
C SER A 216 -3.93 -2.25 3.78
N HIS A 217 -3.21 -3.33 3.46
CA HIS A 217 -2.15 -3.87 4.32
C HIS A 217 -0.95 -2.92 4.45
N SER A 218 -0.44 -2.43 3.32
CA SER A 218 0.74 -1.57 3.31
C SER A 218 0.47 -0.24 4.00
N THR A 219 -0.64 0.41 3.69
CA THR A 219 -1.01 1.72 4.24
C THR A 219 -1.32 1.65 5.74
N ALA A 220 -2.03 0.59 6.20
CA ALA A 220 -2.30 0.39 7.63
C ALA A 220 -1.00 0.23 8.44
N ASN A 221 -0.09 -0.64 8.00
CA ASN A 221 1.19 -0.84 8.68
C ASN A 221 2.05 0.42 8.64
N SER A 222 2.10 1.12 7.51
CA SER A 222 2.84 2.38 7.38
C SER A 222 2.33 3.46 8.33
N MET A 223 1.02 3.57 8.51
CA MET A 223 0.40 4.48 9.48
C MET A 223 0.83 4.16 10.91
N VAL A 224 0.81 2.88 11.31
CA VAL A 224 1.22 2.47 12.67
C VAL A 224 2.70 2.74 12.91
N HIS A 225 3.57 2.46 11.93
CA HIS A 225 4.99 2.80 12.01
C HIS A 225 5.22 4.32 12.11
N ALA A 226 4.48 5.12 11.33
CA ALA A 226 4.57 6.57 11.38
C ALA A 226 4.13 7.12 12.74
N MET A 227 3.02 6.61 13.30
CA MET A 227 2.56 6.98 14.64
C MET A 227 3.59 6.62 15.71
N HIS A 228 4.16 5.41 15.66
CA HIS A 228 5.22 5.00 16.57
C HIS A 228 6.42 5.96 16.54
N ASN A 229 6.93 6.24 15.34
CA ASN A 229 8.08 7.13 15.16
C ASN A 229 7.76 8.56 15.64
N VAL A 230 6.57 9.06 15.37
CA VAL A 230 6.13 10.40 15.82
C VAL A 230 5.98 10.46 17.34
N PHE A 231 5.43 9.42 17.99
CA PHE A 231 5.35 9.37 19.45
C PHE A 231 6.74 9.37 20.10
N GLU A 232 7.67 8.56 19.59
CA GLU A 232 9.05 8.53 20.08
C GLU A 232 9.77 9.86 19.83
N TRP A 233 9.55 10.49 18.66
CA TRP A 233 10.09 11.81 18.36
C TRP A 233 9.57 12.88 19.31
N MET A 234 8.27 12.97 19.54
CA MET A 234 7.67 13.94 20.47
C MET A 234 8.15 13.78 21.91
N ARG A 235 8.48 12.55 22.31
CA ARG A 235 9.05 12.29 23.65
C ARG A 235 10.46 12.83 23.79
N GLN A 236 11.25 12.76 22.72
CA GLN A 236 12.65 13.20 22.68
C GLN A 236 12.80 14.68 22.28
N HIS A 237 11.86 15.21 21.51
CA HIS A 237 11.85 16.54 20.90
C HIS A 237 10.52 17.26 21.21
N PRO A 238 10.30 17.67 22.47
CA PRO A 238 9.06 18.32 22.85
C PRO A 238 8.85 19.67 22.15
N GLU A 239 9.93 20.31 21.66
CA GLU A 239 9.89 21.54 20.86
C GLU A 239 9.16 21.40 19.53
N ASP A 240 9.17 20.21 18.92
CA ASP A 240 8.47 19.95 17.66
C ASP A 240 6.97 19.61 17.84
N ARG A 241 6.51 19.46 19.08
CA ARG A 241 5.11 19.04 19.36
C ARG A 241 4.07 20.00 18.77
N GLU A 242 4.29 21.29 18.94
CA GLU A 242 3.38 22.30 18.39
C GLU A 242 3.40 22.30 16.87
N ARG A 243 4.57 22.07 16.28
CA ARG A 243 4.75 21.98 14.84
C ARG A 243 4.03 20.78 14.24
N LEU A 244 4.06 19.61 14.89
CA LEU A 244 3.31 18.42 14.48
C LEU A 244 1.80 18.64 14.42
N LEU A 245 1.26 19.54 15.28
CA LEU A 245 -0.17 19.87 15.29
C LEU A 245 -0.54 20.94 14.25
N LYS A 246 0.39 21.84 13.87
CA LYS A 246 0.09 23.01 13.04
C LYS A 246 0.65 22.95 11.63
N ASP A 247 1.78 22.27 11.41
CA ASP A 247 2.49 22.21 10.13
C ASP A 247 2.23 20.88 9.42
N ARG A 248 1.26 20.87 8.48
CA ARG A 248 0.91 19.68 7.68
C ARG A 248 2.09 19.14 6.88
N LEU A 249 2.98 20.02 6.38
CA LEU A 249 4.18 19.61 5.64
C LEU A 249 5.19 18.91 6.56
N PHE A 250 5.28 19.33 7.82
CA PHE A 250 6.15 18.66 8.77
C PHE A 250 5.64 17.25 9.11
N VAL A 251 4.33 17.09 9.27
CA VAL A 251 3.73 15.75 9.42
C VAL A 251 4.04 14.88 8.20
N GLN A 252 3.88 15.40 6.98
CA GLN A 252 4.23 14.66 5.77
C GLN A 252 5.72 14.27 5.74
N ARG A 253 6.63 15.14 6.18
CA ARG A 253 8.06 14.80 6.32
C ARG A 253 8.31 13.68 7.32
N CYS A 254 7.61 13.69 8.46
CA CYS A 254 7.66 12.58 9.43
C CYS A 254 7.20 11.25 8.80
N VAL A 255 6.14 11.28 8.00
CA VAL A 255 5.64 10.10 7.29
C VAL A 255 6.62 9.61 6.22
N HIS A 256 7.20 10.51 5.44
CA HIS A 256 8.21 10.13 4.44
C HIS A 256 9.45 9.49 5.09
N GLU A 257 9.91 10.02 6.22
CA GLU A 257 11.03 9.47 6.97
C GLU A 257 10.66 8.09 7.58
N SER A 258 9.42 7.93 8.05
CA SER A 258 8.92 6.64 8.48
C SER A 258 8.85 5.61 7.35
N PHE A 259 8.38 5.99 6.17
CA PHE A 259 8.39 5.13 4.97
C PHE A 259 9.81 4.69 4.61
N ARG A 260 10.77 5.59 4.67
CA ARG A 260 12.17 5.26 4.41
C ARG A 260 12.70 4.19 5.34
N LEU A 261 12.46 4.35 6.64
CA LEU A 261 12.93 3.43 7.67
C LEU A 261 12.13 2.11 7.73
N HIS A 262 10.86 2.15 7.35
CA HIS A 262 9.95 1.00 7.43
C HIS A 262 9.27 0.75 6.09
N PRO A 263 10.03 0.38 5.03
CA PRO A 263 9.42 0.03 3.75
C PRO A 263 8.45 -1.14 3.92
N ALA A 264 7.23 -1.01 3.41
CA ALA A 264 6.20 -2.05 3.53
C ALA A 264 6.67 -3.40 2.94
N SER A 265 7.51 -3.35 1.91
CA SER A 265 8.28 -4.49 1.42
C SER A 265 9.76 -4.22 1.66
N PRO A 266 10.39 -4.82 2.68
CA PRO A 266 11.80 -4.58 3.01
C PRO A 266 12.77 -5.16 1.99
N VAL A 267 12.29 -6.07 1.15
CA VAL A 267 13.02 -6.68 0.05
C VAL A 267 12.21 -6.66 -1.24
N ALA A 268 12.89 -6.70 -2.38
CA ALA A 268 12.28 -6.96 -3.67
C ALA A 268 13.08 -8.02 -4.42
N TRP A 269 12.40 -8.98 -5.04
CA TRP A 269 13.05 -10.03 -5.80
C TRP A 269 12.78 -9.88 -7.28
N ARG A 270 13.79 -10.25 -8.06
CA ARG A 270 13.72 -10.31 -9.51
C ARG A 270 14.28 -11.65 -9.98
N LYS A 271 13.79 -12.13 -11.12
CA LYS A 271 14.35 -13.27 -11.84
C LYS A 271 14.60 -12.88 -13.29
N PRO A 272 15.70 -13.33 -13.92
CA PRO A 272 15.97 -13.03 -15.31
C PRO A 272 14.99 -13.78 -16.21
N VAL A 273 14.52 -13.14 -17.27
CA VAL A 273 13.65 -13.76 -18.30
C VAL A 273 14.45 -14.48 -19.39
N CYS A 274 15.74 -14.21 -19.46
CA CYS A 274 16.73 -14.89 -20.31
C CYS A 274 18.10 -14.83 -19.63
N PRO A 275 19.05 -15.71 -19.94
CA PRO A 275 20.43 -15.58 -19.48
C PRO A 275 21.01 -14.23 -19.88
N MET A 276 21.59 -13.51 -18.90
CA MET A 276 22.04 -12.13 -19.10
C MET A 276 23.24 -11.79 -18.21
N HIS A 277 23.81 -10.60 -18.42
CA HIS A 277 24.78 -10.00 -17.52
C HIS A 277 24.23 -8.66 -17.01
N LEU A 278 24.40 -8.42 -15.71
CA LEU A 278 24.16 -7.09 -15.13
C LEU A 278 25.31 -6.14 -15.51
N GLU A 279 25.06 -4.83 -15.35
CA GLU A 279 26.07 -3.80 -15.67
C GLU A 279 27.39 -3.97 -14.90
N ASN A 280 27.35 -4.54 -13.71
CA ASN A 280 28.53 -4.86 -12.91
C ASN A 280 29.25 -6.16 -13.34
N GLY A 281 28.85 -6.78 -14.45
CA GLY A 281 29.42 -8.00 -14.98
C GLY A 281 28.91 -9.29 -14.36
N THR A 282 27.99 -9.26 -13.39
CA THR A 282 27.38 -10.45 -12.79
C THR A 282 26.57 -11.22 -13.85
N ALA A 283 26.95 -12.48 -14.12
CA ALA A 283 26.20 -13.38 -15.01
C ALA A 283 24.99 -13.95 -14.26
N LEU A 284 23.83 -13.94 -14.90
CA LEU A 284 22.57 -14.49 -14.38
C LEU A 284 22.03 -15.57 -15.31
N GLY A 285 21.74 -16.75 -14.76
CA GLY A 285 20.98 -17.81 -15.41
C GLY A 285 19.48 -17.70 -15.07
N LEU A 286 18.63 -18.46 -15.79
CA LEU A 286 17.17 -18.42 -15.60
C LEU A 286 16.71 -18.80 -14.18
N ASP A 287 17.48 -19.65 -13.50
CA ASP A 287 17.15 -20.10 -12.13
C ASP A 287 17.72 -19.19 -11.05
N ASP A 288 18.42 -18.10 -11.42
CA ASP A 288 19.01 -17.22 -10.43
C ASP A 288 18.01 -16.20 -9.92
N ARG A 289 18.22 -15.76 -8.67
CA ARG A 289 17.45 -14.73 -8.00
C ARG A 289 18.31 -13.48 -7.80
N VAL A 290 17.75 -12.34 -8.11
CA VAL A 290 18.30 -11.03 -7.71
C VAL A 290 17.45 -10.48 -6.57
N GLU A 291 18.05 -10.34 -5.41
CA GLU A 291 17.42 -9.82 -4.21
C GLU A 291 17.91 -8.38 -3.96
N LEU A 292 16.98 -7.47 -3.79
CA LEU A 292 17.23 -6.10 -3.40
C LEU A 292 16.84 -5.95 -1.93
N ASP A 293 17.82 -5.68 -1.09
CA ASP A 293 17.62 -5.33 0.32
C ASP A 293 17.28 -3.84 0.42
N LEU A 294 15.99 -3.53 0.26
CA LEU A 294 15.49 -2.16 0.29
C LEU A 294 15.59 -1.54 1.69
N TYR A 295 15.55 -2.38 2.73
CA TYR A 295 15.75 -1.93 4.11
C TYR A 295 17.15 -1.33 4.28
N SER A 296 18.19 -2.01 3.84
CA SER A 296 19.56 -1.51 3.88
C SER A 296 19.80 -0.36 2.90
N ALA A 297 19.27 -0.46 1.68
CA ALA A 297 19.41 0.60 0.68
C ALA A 297 18.84 1.95 1.16
N ASN A 298 17.69 1.92 1.82
CA ASN A 298 17.04 3.11 2.39
C ASN A 298 17.79 3.70 3.60
N ARG A 299 18.86 3.07 4.07
CA ARG A 299 19.73 3.51 5.16
C ARG A 299 21.14 3.88 4.70
N SER A 300 21.31 4.10 3.39
CA SER A 300 22.60 4.50 2.81
C SER A 300 23.06 5.87 3.36
N PRO A 301 24.22 5.95 4.03
CA PRO A 301 24.75 7.22 4.53
C PRO A 301 25.08 8.23 3.41
N ASP A 302 25.44 7.74 2.22
CA ASP A 302 25.75 8.58 1.06
C ASP A 302 24.53 9.38 0.57
N VAL A 303 23.32 8.88 0.83
CA VAL A 303 22.06 9.51 0.41
C VAL A 303 21.37 10.21 1.56
N PHE A 304 21.36 9.58 2.74
CA PHE A 304 20.58 10.03 3.89
C PHE A 304 21.41 10.60 5.03
N GLY A 305 22.73 10.69 4.88
CA GLY A 305 23.65 11.25 5.88
C GLY A 305 24.08 10.25 6.95
N ALA A 306 25.00 10.66 7.82
CA ALA A 306 25.63 9.80 8.82
C ALA A 306 24.65 9.19 9.84
N ASP A 307 23.50 9.82 10.04
CA ASP A 307 22.41 9.38 10.92
C ASP A 307 21.31 8.60 10.19
N ALA A 308 21.62 8.01 9.03
CA ALA A 308 20.64 7.31 8.16
C ALA A 308 19.84 6.19 8.85
N GLU A 309 20.38 5.62 9.93
CA GLU A 309 19.70 4.58 10.74
C GLU A 309 18.63 5.14 11.69
N VAL A 310 18.61 6.46 11.94
CA VAL A 310 17.78 7.09 12.96
C VAL A 310 16.64 7.86 12.30
N PHE A 311 15.47 7.86 12.93
CA PHE A 311 14.36 8.70 12.51
C PHE A 311 14.69 10.19 12.75
N ASN A 312 14.69 10.96 11.67
CA ASN A 312 14.97 12.40 11.71
C ASN A 312 14.13 13.14 10.64
N PRO A 313 12.97 13.72 11.01
CA PRO A 313 12.09 14.42 10.05
C PRO A 313 12.69 15.74 9.54
N HIS A 314 13.79 16.21 10.13
CA HIS A 314 14.54 17.38 9.65
C HIS A 314 15.63 17.00 8.62
N ARG A 315 15.75 15.73 8.28
CA ARG A 315 16.77 15.23 7.35
C ARG A 315 16.77 15.95 6.02
N THR A 316 17.95 16.27 5.52
CA THR A 316 18.19 16.69 4.14
C THR A 316 18.65 15.48 3.34
N VAL A 317 17.95 15.19 2.25
CA VAL A 317 18.26 14.07 1.35
C VAL A 317 19.14 14.54 0.21
N ALA A 318 20.07 13.72 -0.23
CA ALA A 318 20.94 14.04 -1.36
C ALA A 318 20.12 14.34 -2.63
N PRO A 319 20.55 15.30 -3.48
CA PRO A 319 19.84 15.65 -4.70
C PRO A 319 19.57 14.44 -5.61
N GLY A 320 18.38 14.40 -6.21
CA GLY A 320 17.98 13.32 -7.11
C GLY A 320 17.39 12.09 -6.42
N HIS A 321 17.27 12.11 -5.10
CA HIS A 321 16.66 11.02 -4.34
C HIS A 321 15.36 11.48 -3.66
N GLU A 322 14.45 10.52 -3.48
CA GLU A 322 13.18 10.77 -2.79
C GLU A 322 13.35 10.61 -1.27
N PRO A 323 12.63 11.39 -0.44
CA PRO A 323 12.77 11.35 1.02
C PRO A 323 12.37 10.00 1.63
N PHE A 324 11.55 9.24 0.97
CA PHE A 324 11.13 7.90 1.36
C PHE A 324 12.00 6.78 0.75
N GLY A 325 13.12 7.13 0.07
CA GLY A 325 14.00 6.17 -0.58
C GLY A 325 13.31 5.34 -1.66
N LEU A 326 13.53 4.03 -1.65
CA LEU A 326 12.98 3.07 -2.61
C LEU A 326 11.71 2.38 -2.14
N THR A 327 11.04 2.88 -1.11
CA THR A 327 9.85 2.25 -0.50
C THR A 327 8.72 1.97 -1.49
N PHE A 328 8.52 2.84 -2.46
CA PHE A 328 7.50 2.68 -3.51
C PHE A 328 8.04 2.05 -4.80
N GLY A 329 9.28 1.55 -4.77
CA GLY A 329 9.95 1.02 -5.96
C GLY A 329 10.18 2.09 -7.04
N THR A 330 10.60 1.65 -8.21
CA THR A 330 10.77 2.48 -9.42
C THR A 330 10.64 1.62 -10.67
N GLY A 331 10.70 2.24 -11.86
CA GLY A 331 10.56 1.56 -13.15
C GLY A 331 9.10 1.14 -13.41
N VAL A 332 8.95 0.05 -14.17
CA VAL A 332 7.63 -0.41 -14.63
C VAL A 332 6.70 -0.84 -13.50
N HIS A 333 7.25 -1.28 -12.37
CA HIS A 333 6.51 -1.68 -11.18
C HIS A 333 6.48 -0.61 -10.06
N THR A 334 6.72 0.67 -10.37
CA THR A 334 6.50 1.75 -9.40
C THR A 334 5.10 1.65 -8.81
N CYS A 335 4.96 1.79 -7.48
CA CYS A 335 3.69 1.68 -6.79
C CYS A 335 2.64 2.63 -7.39
N LEU A 336 1.46 2.11 -7.72
CA LEU A 336 0.34 2.90 -8.25
C LEU A 336 -0.22 3.87 -7.21
N GLY A 337 -0.23 3.45 -5.94
CA GLY A 337 -0.75 4.21 -4.81
C GLY A 337 0.26 5.19 -4.19
N ARG A 338 1.49 5.32 -4.70
CA ARG A 338 2.53 6.14 -4.10
C ARG A 338 2.06 7.56 -3.75
N ASP A 339 1.48 8.24 -4.73
CA ASP A 339 1.07 9.63 -4.58
C ASP A 339 -0.21 9.78 -3.72
N LEU A 340 -1.01 8.74 -3.60
CA LEU A 340 -2.14 8.69 -2.67
C LEU A 340 -1.69 8.47 -1.23
N ASP A 341 -0.78 7.53 -0.99
CA ASP A 341 -0.28 7.21 0.34
C ASP A 341 0.63 8.29 0.91
N GLY A 342 1.66 8.67 0.13
CA GLY A 342 2.73 9.57 0.56
C GLY A 342 2.50 11.03 0.19
N GLY A 343 1.56 11.32 -0.71
CA GLY A 343 1.38 12.65 -1.29
C GLY A 343 2.52 13.05 -2.22
N PHE A 344 2.52 14.30 -2.64
CA PHE A 344 3.59 14.84 -3.48
C PHE A 344 4.75 15.35 -2.63
N VAL A 345 5.97 15.04 -3.03
CA VAL A 345 7.18 15.61 -2.41
C VAL A 345 7.29 17.09 -2.81
N PRO A 346 7.31 18.02 -1.85
CA PRO A 346 7.50 19.44 -2.15
C PRO A 346 8.85 19.71 -2.82
N ARG A 347 8.84 20.38 -3.96
CA ARG A 347 10.04 20.83 -4.70
C ARG A 347 10.13 22.36 -4.72
N GLY A 348 9.96 23.00 -3.57
CA GLY A 348 9.87 24.44 -3.37
C GLY A 348 8.68 24.85 -2.54
N ALA A 349 8.29 26.11 -2.59
CA ALA A 349 7.10 26.59 -1.91
C ALA A 349 5.84 25.92 -2.49
N VAL A 350 4.95 25.46 -1.62
CA VAL A 350 3.67 24.85 -2.01
C VAL A 350 2.52 25.67 -1.42
N ASP A 351 1.40 25.70 -2.12
CA ASP A 351 0.16 26.22 -1.59
C ASP A 351 -0.49 25.17 -0.67
N PRO A 352 -0.64 25.44 0.64
CA PRO A 352 -1.16 24.47 1.60
C PRO A 352 -2.57 23.96 1.29
N GLU A 353 -3.39 24.77 0.58
CA GLU A 353 -4.78 24.42 0.28
C GLU A 353 -4.88 23.46 -0.93
N THR A 354 -3.89 23.48 -1.80
CA THR A 354 -3.88 22.68 -3.03
C THR A 354 -2.85 21.56 -3.02
N HIS A 355 -1.97 21.54 -2.01
CA HIS A 355 -0.96 20.50 -1.86
C HIS A 355 -1.58 19.17 -1.47
N GLN A 356 -1.10 18.09 -2.08
CA GLN A 356 -1.51 16.73 -1.75
C GLN A 356 -0.54 16.13 -0.72
N TYR A 357 -1.04 15.95 0.50
CA TYR A 357 -0.23 15.51 1.66
C TYR A 357 -0.10 13.98 1.77
N GLY A 358 -1.03 13.25 1.16
CA GLY A 358 -1.12 11.80 1.28
C GLY A 358 -1.96 11.33 2.47
N ILE A 359 -2.61 10.19 2.27
CA ILE A 359 -3.55 9.61 3.25
C ILE A 359 -2.88 9.31 4.58
N VAL A 360 -1.66 8.77 4.56
CA VAL A 360 -0.97 8.41 5.81
C VAL A 360 -0.64 9.65 6.64
N ALA A 361 -0.25 10.77 6.01
CA ALA A 361 0.00 12.02 6.73
C ALA A 361 -1.29 12.60 7.33
N GLN A 362 -2.41 12.49 6.62
CA GLN A 362 -3.72 12.92 7.15
C GLN A 362 -4.17 12.05 8.32
N LEU A 363 -3.98 10.73 8.24
CA LEU A 363 -4.28 9.80 9.35
C LEU A 363 -3.47 10.13 10.60
N VAL A 364 -2.16 10.28 10.44
CA VAL A 364 -1.25 10.64 11.55
C VAL A 364 -1.70 11.96 12.17
N ARG A 365 -1.96 12.98 11.37
CA ARG A 365 -2.41 14.28 11.84
C ARG A 365 -3.73 14.19 12.59
N ALA A 366 -4.73 13.53 12.03
CA ALA A 366 -6.06 13.40 12.65
C ALA A 366 -6.01 12.69 14.01
N LEU A 367 -5.20 11.64 14.13
CA LEU A 367 -4.98 10.92 15.39
C LEU A 367 -4.29 11.81 16.43
N LEU A 368 -3.28 12.60 16.03
CA LEU A 368 -2.61 13.56 16.93
C LEU A 368 -3.55 14.67 17.37
N GLU A 369 -4.34 15.25 16.46
CA GLU A 369 -5.35 16.28 16.77
C GLU A 369 -6.45 15.74 17.71
N ALA A 370 -6.79 14.45 17.58
CA ALA A 370 -7.71 13.78 18.49
C ALA A 370 -7.09 13.44 19.86
N GLY A 371 -5.82 13.78 20.11
CA GLY A 371 -5.14 13.56 21.38
C GLY A 371 -4.66 12.12 21.59
N ALA A 372 -4.45 11.34 20.52
CA ALA A 372 -3.94 9.98 20.65
C ALA A 372 -2.56 9.95 21.30
N THR A 373 -2.39 9.09 22.29
CA THR A 373 -1.12 8.80 22.98
C THR A 373 -0.99 7.31 23.23
N PRO A 374 0.24 6.74 23.28
CA PRO A 374 0.43 5.33 23.60
C PRO A 374 -0.25 5.00 24.95
N ASP A 375 -0.93 3.85 25.01
CA ASP A 375 -1.57 3.39 26.24
C ASP A 375 -0.49 2.94 27.25
N PRO A 376 -0.34 3.59 28.40
CA PRO A 376 0.69 3.23 29.36
C PRO A 376 0.45 1.88 30.06
N ALA A 377 -0.78 1.36 29.98
CA ALA A 377 -1.15 0.08 30.61
C ALA A 377 -0.99 -1.11 29.63
N ARG A 378 -0.91 -0.86 28.33
CA ARG A 378 -0.84 -1.90 27.28
C ARG A 378 0.27 -1.56 26.30
N PRO A 379 1.48 -2.10 26.46
CA PRO A 379 2.56 -1.86 25.52
C PRO A 379 2.23 -2.42 24.13
N PRO A 380 2.77 -1.83 23.05
CA PRO A 380 2.60 -2.36 21.71
C PRO A 380 3.34 -3.69 21.54
N GLU A 381 2.77 -4.59 20.73
CA GLU A 381 3.30 -5.93 20.48
C GLU A 381 3.62 -6.11 18.98
N ARG A 382 4.70 -6.85 18.68
CA ARG A 382 5.05 -7.19 17.29
C ARG A 382 4.16 -8.31 16.77
N ALA A 383 3.88 -8.26 15.46
CA ALA A 383 3.18 -9.35 14.79
C ALA A 383 4.02 -10.62 14.78
N SER A 384 3.42 -11.76 15.17
CA SER A 384 4.10 -13.04 15.25
C SER A 384 3.98 -13.90 13.99
N HIS A 385 3.00 -13.60 13.14
CA HIS A 385 2.70 -14.37 11.91
C HIS A 385 3.52 -13.94 10.69
N THR A 386 4.37 -12.93 10.82
CA THR A 386 5.21 -12.42 9.72
C THR A 386 6.62 -12.11 10.19
N ALA A 387 7.60 -12.37 9.33
CA ALA A 387 9.00 -11.99 9.56
C ALA A 387 9.25 -10.47 9.36
N ARG A 388 8.28 -9.73 8.82
CA ARG A 388 8.38 -8.27 8.71
C ARG A 388 8.21 -7.63 10.10
N PRO A 389 8.89 -6.50 10.38
CA PRO A 389 8.84 -5.85 11.69
C PRO A 389 7.52 -5.06 11.90
N ASN A 390 6.40 -5.64 11.50
CA ASN A 390 5.06 -5.05 11.66
C ASN A 390 4.60 -5.13 13.12
N TRP A 391 3.66 -4.25 13.47
CA TRP A 391 2.97 -4.31 14.74
C TRP A 391 1.78 -5.27 14.64
N GLY A 392 1.62 -6.14 15.64
CA GLY A 392 0.45 -7.00 15.81
C GLY A 392 -0.64 -6.30 16.61
N SER A 393 -0.24 -5.43 17.54
CA SER A 393 -1.10 -4.59 18.35
C SER A 393 -0.38 -3.29 18.70
N TYR A 394 -1.09 -2.15 18.64
CA TYR A 394 -0.55 -0.85 19.04
C TYR A 394 -1.64 -0.04 19.77
N PRO A 395 -1.86 -0.31 21.07
CA PRO A 395 -2.89 0.36 21.84
C PRO A 395 -2.58 1.84 22.08
N VAL A 396 -3.61 2.69 21.91
CA VAL A 396 -3.57 4.13 22.20
C VAL A 396 -4.80 4.54 23.00
N VAL A 397 -4.67 5.65 23.75
CA VAL A 397 -5.75 6.33 24.45
C VAL A 397 -5.89 7.75 23.93
N PHE A 398 -7.10 8.28 23.97
CA PHE A 398 -7.41 9.66 23.58
C PHE A 398 -7.61 10.52 24.85
N ARG A 399 -6.93 11.68 24.92
CA ARG A 399 -6.95 12.57 26.08
C ARG A 399 -7.22 14.01 25.65
#